data_621e79d4ba7a22cdfdd0660730a3182a
#
_entry.id   621e79d4ba7a22cdfdd0660730a3182a
#
_cell.length_a   1.000
_cell.length_b   1.000
_cell.length_c   1.000
_cell.angle_alpha   90.00
_cell.angle_beta   90.00
_cell.angle_gamma   90.00
#
_symmetry.space_group_name_H-M   'P 1'
#
loop_
_entity.id
_entity.type
_entity.pdbx_description
1 polymer ?
#
loop_
_entity_poly.entity_id
_entity_poly.type
_entity_poly.pdbx_seq_one_letter_code
_entity_poly.pdbx_strand_id
1 'polypeptide(L)'
;MKKLFTTYLFLLFVPIFISAEEDKDVYKYLNLFGEAFEKIKNNYVEPVNSKDLIESAIEGMLSSLDPHSSYLNDKELKELRVQTKGEFGGLGIEVTLENGFVKVIAPIDDTPAFKAGIKSGDLITHLDDEPVLGMTLSEAVSIMRGKVGSKIKLTVRRNENERVDINIVRAIIQLKSVKSRVENNIGYIRVSSFNQKVDKQIIDSISSLEKKNTLIGYVLDLRNNPGGLLDQAVNVTDIFLERGEIVSTKGRNGKRGSRYNAVKKDLINGLPLVVLINQGSASASEIVAGALQDHKRAIIMGTKSFGKGSVQTIIPSGEDVAIKLTTAKYYTPSGRSIQQTGIDPDILVEQAELKKLDNQRRKESDLRGAIDNEQIEKNEPNDENAEKNINE
;
A
#
# COMPACT_ATOMS: atom_id res chain seq x y z
N MET A 1 60.74 -53.59 33.83
CA MET A 1 59.56 -53.33 34.68
C MET A 1 59.00 -52.00 34.29
N LYS A 2 57.96 -51.93 33.39
CA LYS A 2 57.29 -50.73 32.97
C LYS A 2 56.01 -50.61 33.80
N LYS A 3 55.90 -49.50 34.55
CA LYS A 3 54.67 -49.18 35.31
C LYS A 3 53.72 -48.49 34.41
N LEU A 4 52.53 -49.05 34.20
CA LEU A 4 51.39 -48.45 33.46
C LEU A 4 50.63 -47.53 34.44
N PHE A 5 50.59 -46.26 34.17
CA PHE A 5 49.73 -45.26 34.88
C PHE A 5 48.41 -45.20 34.16
N THR A 6 47.34 -45.70 34.79
CA THR A 6 45.97 -45.58 34.27
C THR A 6 45.34 -44.33 34.88
N THR A 7 45.15 -43.29 34.05
CA THR A 7 44.46 -42.05 34.48
C THR A 7 42.95 -42.23 34.29
N TYR A 8 42.22 -42.27 35.39
CA TYR A 8 40.76 -42.24 35.39
C TYR A 8 40.27 -40.80 35.15
N LEU A 9 39.61 -40.57 33.98
CA LEU A 9 38.90 -39.32 33.67
C LEU A 9 37.49 -39.39 34.30
N PHE A 10 37.29 -38.63 35.37
CA PHE A 10 35.97 -38.50 36.03
C PHE A 10 35.16 -37.46 35.23
N LEU A 11 34.20 -37.89 34.39
CA LEU A 11 33.23 -37.03 33.74
C LEU A 11 32.21 -36.56 34.79
N LEU A 12 32.34 -35.30 35.24
CA LEU A 12 31.33 -34.61 36.04
C LEU A 12 30.10 -34.33 35.17
N PHE A 13 29.07 -35.16 35.33
CA PHE A 13 27.75 -34.89 34.76
C PHE A 13 27.09 -33.82 35.64
N VAL A 14 27.09 -32.55 35.18
CA VAL A 14 26.31 -31.49 35.79
C VAL A 14 24.91 -31.58 35.19
N PRO A 15 23.86 -31.91 35.96
CA PRO A 15 22.50 -31.86 35.44
C PRO A 15 22.13 -30.40 35.22
N ILE A 16 21.88 -30.04 33.94
CA ILE A 16 21.27 -28.76 33.60
C ILE A 16 19.80 -28.86 34.00
N PHE A 17 19.46 -28.32 35.17
CA PHE A 17 18.06 -28.09 35.54
C PHE A 17 17.53 -26.96 34.62
N ILE A 18 16.86 -27.31 33.53
CA ILE A 18 16.02 -26.42 32.77
C ILE A 18 14.84 -26.08 33.67
N SER A 19 14.71 -24.82 34.02
CA SER A 19 13.69 -24.28 34.93
C SER A 19 12.29 -24.58 34.39
N ALA A 20 11.58 -25.51 35.01
CA ALA A 20 10.18 -25.86 34.70
C ALA A 20 9.18 -24.99 35.51
N GLU A 21 9.61 -23.82 35.98
CA GLU A 21 8.79 -22.96 36.86
C GLU A 21 7.88 -22.00 36.10
N GLU A 22 8.21 -21.66 34.83
CA GLU A 22 7.37 -20.79 34.00
C GLU A 22 6.05 -21.43 33.50
N ASP A 23 5.97 -22.75 33.42
CA ASP A 23 4.81 -23.42 32.83
C ASP A 23 3.58 -23.49 33.77
N LYS A 24 3.77 -23.50 35.09
CA LYS A 24 2.64 -23.65 36.04
C LYS A 24 1.71 -22.42 36.06
N ASP A 25 2.27 -21.23 35.90
CA ASP A 25 1.47 -19.98 35.89
C ASP A 25 0.67 -19.82 34.60
N VAL A 26 1.20 -20.28 33.45
CA VAL A 26 0.50 -20.25 32.17
C VAL A 26 -0.82 -21.03 32.21
N TYR A 27 -0.78 -22.26 32.73
CA TYR A 27 -1.98 -23.09 32.86
C TYR A 27 -3.01 -22.49 33.83
N LYS A 28 -2.58 -21.84 34.92
CA LYS A 28 -3.47 -21.12 35.82
C LYS A 28 -4.22 -19.98 35.11
N TYR A 29 -3.52 -19.22 34.29
CA TYR A 29 -4.13 -18.13 33.52
C TYR A 29 -5.03 -18.63 32.38
N LEU A 30 -4.70 -19.75 31.74
CA LEU A 30 -5.57 -20.40 30.76
C LEU A 30 -6.86 -20.92 31.40
N ASN A 31 -6.79 -21.48 32.59
CA ASN A 31 -7.98 -21.88 33.34
C ASN A 31 -8.84 -20.67 33.70
N LEU A 32 -8.25 -19.56 34.18
CA LEU A 32 -8.96 -18.33 34.47
C LEU A 32 -9.66 -17.78 33.23
N PHE A 33 -8.98 -17.83 32.07
CA PHE A 33 -9.56 -17.45 30.78
C PHE A 33 -10.78 -18.31 30.43
N GLY A 34 -10.67 -19.65 30.59
CA GLY A 34 -11.76 -20.59 30.35
C GLY A 34 -12.96 -20.33 31.28
N GLU A 35 -12.72 -20.10 32.57
CA GLU A 35 -13.77 -19.75 33.52
C GLU A 35 -14.45 -18.41 33.16
N ALA A 36 -13.69 -17.39 32.75
CA ALA A 36 -14.24 -16.11 32.33
C ALA A 36 -15.12 -16.28 31.09
N PHE A 37 -14.63 -17.04 30.10
CA PHE A 37 -15.38 -17.35 28.87
C PHE A 37 -16.72 -18.03 29.19
N GLU A 38 -16.71 -19.07 30.03
CA GLU A 38 -17.94 -19.77 30.46
C GLU A 38 -18.92 -18.85 31.18
N LYS A 39 -18.41 -18.00 32.10
CA LYS A 39 -19.26 -17.03 32.83
C LYS A 39 -19.91 -16.03 31.89
N ILE A 40 -19.14 -15.49 30.91
CA ILE A 40 -19.69 -14.55 29.91
C ILE A 40 -20.76 -15.25 29.08
N LYS A 41 -20.46 -16.43 28.54
CA LYS A 41 -21.39 -17.18 27.70
C LYS A 41 -22.71 -17.51 28.39
N ASN A 42 -22.64 -17.85 29.69
CA ASN A 42 -23.81 -18.31 30.44
C ASN A 42 -24.60 -17.20 31.12
N ASN A 43 -24.01 -16.04 31.38
CA ASN A 43 -24.62 -15.00 32.19
C ASN A 43 -24.83 -13.65 31.47
N TYR A 44 -24.26 -13.47 30.27
CA TYR A 44 -24.50 -12.24 29.53
C TYR A 44 -25.99 -12.14 29.14
N VAL A 45 -26.53 -10.90 29.16
CA VAL A 45 -27.96 -10.63 28.98
C VAL A 45 -28.53 -11.09 27.63
N GLU A 46 -27.69 -11.17 26.60
CA GLU A 46 -28.04 -11.63 25.26
C GLU A 46 -27.22 -12.88 24.87
N PRO A 47 -27.75 -13.77 24.00
CA PRO A 47 -26.98 -14.89 23.49
C PRO A 47 -25.73 -14.41 22.76
N VAL A 48 -24.57 -14.95 23.09
CA VAL A 48 -23.29 -14.62 22.46
C VAL A 48 -22.78 -15.79 21.60
N ASN A 49 -22.15 -15.44 20.48
CA ASN A 49 -21.48 -16.41 19.62
C ASN A 49 -20.11 -16.76 20.21
N SER A 50 -19.86 -18.03 20.45
CA SER A 50 -18.58 -18.49 21.00
C SER A 50 -17.39 -18.20 20.08
N LYS A 51 -17.58 -18.25 18.76
CA LYS A 51 -16.52 -17.93 17.78
C LYS A 51 -16.12 -16.46 17.90
N ASP A 52 -17.10 -15.55 17.91
CA ASP A 52 -16.86 -14.11 17.96
C ASP A 52 -16.16 -13.68 19.25
N LEU A 53 -16.51 -14.32 20.39
CA LEU A 53 -15.82 -14.10 21.68
C LEU A 53 -14.36 -14.52 21.63
N ILE A 54 -14.07 -15.69 21.07
CA ILE A 54 -12.68 -16.20 20.95
C ILE A 54 -11.87 -15.33 19.98
N GLU A 55 -12.43 -14.98 18.83
CA GLU A 55 -11.76 -14.09 17.87
C GLU A 55 -11.45 -12.73 18.50
N SER A 56 -12.40 -12.14 19.24
CA SER A 56 -12.20 -10.89 19.97
C SER A 56 -11.13 -11.00 21.06
N ALA A 57 -11.05 -12.14 21.75
CA ALA A 57 -10.01 -12.38 22.74
C ALA A 57 -8.62 -12.49 22.11
N ILE A 58 -8.49 -13.18 20.98
CA ILE A 58 -7.23 -13.29 20.21
C ILE A 58 -6.82 -11.91 19.69
N GLU A 59 -7.75 -11.14 19.14
CA GLU A 59 -7.48 -9.76 18.69
C GLU A 59 -7.05 -8.88 19.86
N GLY A 60 -7.68 -9.01 21.05
CA GLY A 60 -7.27 -8.29 22.25
C GLY A 60 -5.83 -8.61 22.68
N MET A 61 -5.41 -9.87 22.61
CA MET A 61 -4.02 -10.27 22.89
C MET A 61 -3.05 -9.65 21.88
N LEU A 62 -3.37 -9.67 20.59
CA LEU A 62 -2.49 -9.18 19.53
C LEU A 62 -2.39 -7.64 19.56
N SER A 63 -3.50 -6.94 19.72
CA SER A 63 -3.53 -5.48 19.81
C SER A 63 -2.80 -4.92 21.03
N SER A 64 -2.66 -5.72 22.10
CA SER A 64 -1.88 -5.35 23.29
C SER A 64 -0.36 -5.35 23.04
N LEU A 65 0.12 -5.98 21.96
CA LEU A 65 1.54 -6.07 21.65
C LEU A 65 2.05 -4.83 20.89
N ASP A 66 1.36 -4.46 19.83
CA ASP A 66 1.70 -3.34 18.95
C ASP A 66 0.52 -3.02 17.98
N PRO A 67 0.51 -1.84 17.31
CA PRO A 67 -0.61 -1.45 16.43
C PRO A 67 -0.65 -2.17 15.08
N HIS A 68 0.24 -3.12 14.82
CA HIS A 68 0.37 -3.80 13.53
C HIS A 68 0.09 -5.31 13.62
N SER A 69 0.15 -5.87 14.83
CA SER A 69 -0.24 -7.25 15.09
C SER A 69 -1.75 -7.35 15.18
N SER A 70 -2.36 -8.31 14.46
CA SER A 70 -3.82 -8.47 14.40
C SER A 70 -4.22 -9.90 14.05
N TYR A 71 -5.43 -10.29 14.41
CA TYR A 71 -6.08 -11.48 13.90
C TYR A 71 -6.68 -11.17 12.52
N LEU A 72 -6.55 -12.09 11.59
CA LEU A 72 -7.11 -11.98 10.25
C LEU A 72 -8.18 -13.05 10.08
N ASN A 73 -9.44 -12.63 10.01
CA ASN A 73 -10.54 -13.51 9.65
C ASN A 73 -10.50 -13.82 8.13
N ASP A 74 -11.40 -14.70 7.66
CA ASP A 74 -11.47 -15.14 6.26
C ASP A 74 -11.53 -13.96 5.27
N LYS A 75 -12.35 -12.95 5.55
CA LYS A 75 -12.50 -11.76 4.69
C LYS A 75 -11.21 -10.95 4.63
N GLU A 76 -10.64 -10.64 5.79
CA GLU A 76 -9.42 -9.84 5.90
C GLU A 76 -8.20 -10.56 5.30
N LEU A 77 -8.10 -11.88 5.49
CA LEU A 77 -7.04 -12.69 4.89
C LEU A 77 -7.17 -12.74 3.37
N LYS A 78 -8.38 -12.84 2.82
CA LYS A 78 -8.63 -12.74 1.37
C LYS A 78 -8.27 -11.36 0.81
N GLU A 79 -8.64 -10.29 1.49
CA GLU A 79 -8.29 -8.93 1.11
C GLU A 79 -6.77 -8.71 1.13
N LEU A 80 -6.09 -9.17 2.17
CA LEU A 80 -4.63 -9.12 2.25
C LEU A 80 -3.97 -9.90 1.11
N ARG A 81 -4.48 -11.08 0.77
CA ARG A 81 -3.99 -11.86 -0.37
C ARG A 81 -4.15 -11.13 -1.71
N VAL A 82 -5.27 -10.44 -1.90
CA VAL A 82 -5.50 -9.60 -3.10
C VAL A 82 -4.51 -8.44 -3.17
N GLN A 83 -4.33 -7.71 -2.08
CA GLN A 83 -3.39 -6.59 -2.01
C GLN A 83 -1.95 -7.07 -2.25
N THR A 84 -1.58 -8.19 -1.64
CA THR A 84 -0.25 -8.81 -1.76
C THR A 84 0.04 -9.29 -3.19
N LYS A 85 -0.89 -10.00 -3.80
CA LYS A 85 -0.74 -10.47 -5.19
C LYS A 85 -0.80 -9.33 -6.21
N GLY A 86 -1.47 -8.24 -5.88
CA GLY A 86 -1.74 -7.14 -6.80
C GLY A 86 -2.69 -7.53 -7.93
N GLU A 87 -3.52 -8.54 -7.70
CA GLU A 87 -4.53 -9.01 -8.65
C GLU A 87 -5.69 -9.71 -7.95
N PHE A 88 -6.85 -9.71 -8.58
CA PHE A 88 -8.05 -10.43 -8.10
C PHE A 88 -8.92 -10.89 -9.26
N GLY A 89 -9.73 -11.90 -9.01
CA GLY A 89 -10.79 -12.31 -9.94
C GLY A 89 -11.96 -11.34 -9.86
N GLY A 90 -12.34 -10.73 -10.98
CA GLY A 90 -13.40 -9.73 -11.00
C GLY A 90 -13.74 -9.24 -12.41
N LEU A 91 -14.36 -8.07 -12.48
CA LEU A 91 -14.90 -7.49 -13.70
C LEU A 91 -14.03 -6.39 -14.29
N GLY A 92 -13.28 -5.67 -13.43
CA GLY A 92 -12.48 -4.53 -13.85
C GLY A 92 -13.31 -3.25 -14.00
N ILE A 93 -14.02 -2.87 -12.94
CA ILE A 93 -14.86 -1.68 -12.87
C ILE A 93 -14.46 -0.87 -11.64
N GLU A 94 -14.34 0.43 -11.81
CA GLU A 94 -14.29 1.39 -10.72
C GLU A 94 -15.70 1.84 -10.40
N VAL A 95 -16.10 1.74 -9.14
CA VAL A 95 -17.50 1.96 -8.70
C VAL A 95 -17.59 2.80 -7.45
N THR A 96 -18.72 3.46 -7.28
CA THR A 96 -19.13 4.16 -6.05
C THR A 96 -20.59 3.85 -5.72
N LEU A 97 -21.07 4.27 -4.55
CA LEU A 97 -22.48 4.19 -4.19
C LEU A 97 -23.15 5.53 -4.46
N GLU A 98 -24.26 5.53 -5.19
CA GLU A 98 -25.07 6.72 -5.46
C GLU A 98 -26.56 6.39 -5.36
N ASN A 99 -27.27 7.07 -4.47
CA ASN A 99 -28.70 6.87 -4.22
C ASN A 99 -29.12 5.39 -3.98
N GLY A 100 -28.27 4.64 -3.26
CA GLY A 100 -28.52 3.23 -2.96
C GLY A 100 -28.21 2.25 -4.09
N PHE A 101 -27.70 2.73 -5.24
CA PHE A 101 -27.25 1.90 -6.35
C PHE A 101 -25.73 1.98 -6.52
N VAL A 102 -25.16 0.95 -7.16
CA VAL A 102 -23.72 0.94 -7.48
C VAL A 102 -23.51 1.61 -8.83
N LYS A 103 -22.94 2.82 -8.80
CA LYS A 103 -22.63 3.60 -10.01
C LYS A 103 -21.24 3.26 -10.55
N VAL A 104 -21.17 2.98 -11.83
CA VAL A 104 -19.90 2.82 -12.55
C VAL A 104 -19.24 4.18 -12.77
N ILE A 105 -18.08 4.40 -12.15
CA ILE A 105 -17.23 5.57 -12.43
C ILE A 105 -16.58 5.37 -13.80
N ALA A 106 -15.89 4.24 -13.98
CA ALA A 106 -15.29 3.86 -15.26
C ALA A 106 -15.05 2.33 -15.31
N PRO A 107 -15.25 1.67 -16.46
CA PRO A 107 -14.65 0.38 -16.72
C PRO A 107 -13.13 0.57 -16.96
N ILE A 108 -12.33 -0.38 -16.47
CA ILE A 108 -10.88 -0.38 -16.71
C ILE A 108 -10.63 -0.96 -18.11
N ASP A 109 -9.78 -0.32 -18.91
CA ASP A 109 -9.46 -0.75 -20.27
C ASP A 109 -9.00 -2.21 -20.32
N ASP A 110 -9.35 -2.91 -21.40
CA ASP A 110 -9.01 -4.31 -21.67
C ASP A 110 -9.58 -5.36 -20.71
N THR A 111 -10.38 -4.95 -19.72
CA THR A 111 -11.01 -5.85 -18.73
C THR A 111 -12.30 -6.48 -19.26
N PRO A 112 -12.84 -7.53 -18.57
CA PRO A 112 -14.10 -8.14 -18.94
C PRO A 112 -15.27 -7.16 -19.03
N ALA A 113 -15.39 -6.22 -18.10
CA ALA A 113 -16.48 -5.25 -18.09
C ALA A 113 -16.38 -4.28 -19.28
N PHE A 114 -15.18 -3.80 -19.61
CA PHE A 114 -14.93 -2.96 -20.78
C PHE A 114 -15.35 -3.69 -22.06
N LYS A 115 -14.92 -4.94 -22.23
CA LYS A 115 -15.27 -5.80 -23.39
C LYS A 115 -16.74 -6.12 -23.48
N ALA A 116 -17.42 -6.23 -22.33
CA ALA A 116 -18.86 -6.47 -22.26
C ALA A 116 -19.70 -5.21 -22.50
N GLY A 117 -19.08 -4.03 -22.68
CA GLY A 117 -19.76 -2.78 -23.01
C GLY A 117 -20.38 -2.06 -21.80
N ILE A 118 -19.85 -2.28 -20.59
CA ILE A 118 -20.13 -1.43 -19.43
C ILE A 118 -19.60 -0.03 -19.72
N LYS A 119 -20.37 1.00 -19.34
CA LYS A 119 -20.04 2.41 -19.58
C LYS A 119 -19.95 3.19 -18.27
N SER A 120 -19.19 4.27 -18.29
CA SER A 120 -19.23 5.26 -17.22
C SER A 120 -20.64 5.82 -17.06
N GLY A 121 -21.10 5.98 -15.82
CA GLY A 121 -22.46 6.43 -15.50
C GLY A 121 -23.51 5.31 -15.41
N ASP A 122 -23.22 4.08 -15.85
CA ASP A 122 -24.15 2.95 -15.67
C ASP A 122 -24.46 2.77 -14.18
N LEU A 123 -25.75 2.61 -13.83
CA LEU A 123 -26.21 2.28 -12.48
C LEU A 123 -26.50 0.79 -12.40
N ILE A 124 -25.69 0.03 -11.70
CA ILE A 124 -25.93 -1.39 -11.45
C ILE A 124 -27.04 -1.51 -10.42
N THR A 125 -28.14 -2.14 -10.81
CA THR A 125 -29.34 -2.31 -9.99
C THR A 125 -29.48 -3.71 -9.42
N HIS A 126 -28.94 -4.74 -10.13
CA HIS A 126 -28.95 -6.13 -9.67
C HIS A 126 -27.64 -6.84 -10.01
N LEU A 127 -27.27 -7.79 -9.16
CA LEU A 127 -26.15 -8.72 -9.30
C LEU A 127 -26.70 -10.13 -9.23
N ASP A 128 -26.60 -10.94 -10.30
CA ASP A 128 -27.20 -12.29 -10.41
C ASP A 128 -28.70 -12.31 -10.01
N ASP A 129 -29.46 -11.33 -10.50
CA ASP A 129 -30.88 -11.07 -10.22
C ASP A 129 -31.19 -10.58 -8.79
N GLU A 130 -30.22 -10.50 -7.88
CA GLU A 130 -30.40 -9.94 -6.53
C GLU A 130 -30.27 -8.41 -6.56
N PRO A 131 -31.22 -7.65 -5.96
CA PRO A 131 -31.17 -6.19 -5.97
C PRO A 131 -30.01 -5.67 -5.12
N VAL A 132 -29.27 -4.67 -5.61
CA VAL A 132 -28.18 -4.01 -4.85
C VAL A 132 -28.70 -3.00 -3.84
N LEU A 133 -29.98 -2.63 -3.91
CA LEU A 133 -30.58 -1.67 -2.98
C LEU A 133 -30.56 -2.23 -1.56
N GLY A 134 -29.93 -1.47 -0.64
CA GLY A 134 -29.74 -1.89 0.75
C GLY A 134 -28.39 -2.57 1.01
N MET A 135 -27.62 -2.90 -0.02
CA MET A 135 -26.25 -3.38 0.13
C MET A 135 -25.29 -2.22 0.41
N THR A 136 -24.26 -2.49 1.17
CA THR A 136 -23.07 -1.64 1.24
C THR A 136 -22.24 -1.78 -0.04
N LEU A 137 -21.41 -0.78 -0.35
CA LEU A 137 -20.50 -0.88 -1.50
C LEU A 137 -19.56 -2.09 -1.38
N SER A 138 -19.11 -2.40 -0.16
CA SER A 138 -18.22 -3.54 0.12
C SER A 138 -18.89 -4.88 -0.19
N GLU A 139 -20.16 -5.06 0.16
CA GLU A 139 -20.94 -6.25 -0.14
C GLU A 139 -21.13 -6.43 -1.64
N ALA A 140 -21.57 -5.38 -2.34
CA ALA A 140 -21.72 -5.40 -3.78
C ALA A 140 -20.40 -5.72 -4.51
N VAL A 141 -19.27 -5.09 -4.08
CA VAL A 141 -17.94 -5.40 -4.62
C VAL A 141 -17.53 -6.83 -4.34
N SER A 142 -17.85 -7.37 -3.17
CA SER A 142 -17.56 -8.77 -2.82
C SER A 142 -18.27 -9.74 -3.75
N ILE A 143 -19.55 -9.48 -4.10
CA ILE A 143 -20.33 -10.28 -5.07
C ILE A 143 -19.77 -10.13 -6.50
N MET A 144 -19.39 -8.91 -6.90
CA MET A 144 -18.78 -8.67 -8.21
C MET A 144 -17.42 -9.36 -8.37
N ARG A 145 -16.64 -9.50 -7.30
CA ARG A 145 -15.44 -10.34 -7.25
C ARG A 145 -15.84 -11.81 -7.25
N GLY A 146 -14.90 -12.69 -7.56
CA GLY A 146 -15.13 -14.13 -7.51
C GLY A 146 -14.07 -14.91 -8.27
N LYS A 147 -14.29 -16.21 -8.36
CA LYS A 147 -13.37 -17.14 -9.04
C LYS A 147 -13.23 -16.77 -10.52
N VAL A 148 -11.99 -16.70 -11.01
CA VAL A 148 -11.70 -16.50 -12.43
C VAL A 148 -12.40 -17.57 -13.26
N GLY A 149 -13.03 -17.15 -14.35
CA GLY A 149 -13.83 -18.00 -15.22
C GLY A 149 -15.29 -18.18 -14.80
N SER A 150 -15.70 -17.77 -13.59
CA SER A 150 -17.11 -17.77 -13.20
C SER A 150 -17.87 -16.62 -13.85
N LYS A 151 -19.16 -16.84 -14.10
CA LYS A 151 -20.05 -15.85 -14.72
C LYS A 151 -20.74 -15.02 -13.63
N ILE A 152 -21.11 -13.81 -13.99
CA ILE A 152 -22.02 -12.94 -13.23
C ILE A 152 -22.91 -12.20 -14.23
N LYS A 153 -24.14 -11.98 -13.86
CA LYS A 153 -25.10 -11.16 -14.59
C LYS A 153 -25.24 -9.81 -13.88
N LEU A 154 -24.97 -8.74 -14.59
CA LEU A 154 -25.24 -7.38 -14.13
C LEU A 154 -26.50 -6.86 -14.81
N THR A 155 -27.46 -6.36 -14.05
CA THR A 155 -28.54 -5.55 -14.59
C THR A 155 -28.18 -4.10 -14.35
N VAL A 156 -27.99 -3.34 -15.41
CA VAL A 156 -27.63 -1.91 -15.33
C VAL A 156 -28.77 -1.06 -15.86
N ARG A 157 -28.95 0.11 -15.25
CA ARG A 157 -29.76 1.19 -15.79
C ARG A 157 -28.83 2.19 -16.44
N ARG A 158 -29.02 2.37 -17.75
CA ARG A 158 -28.27 3.30 -18.59
C ARG A 158 -29.23 4.41 -19.03
N ASN A 159 -28.87 5.64 -18.82
CA ASN A 159 -29.77 6.78 -18.99
C ASN A 159 -31.04 6.65 -18.11
N GLU A 160 -32.07 7.46 -18.34
CA GLU A 160 -33.26 7.48 -17.46
C GLU A 160 -34.10 6.20 -17.50
N ASN A 161 -34.14 5.46 -18.63
CA ASN A 161 -35.11 4.36 -18.83
C ASN A 161 -34.55 3.10 -19.51
N GLU A 162 -33.28 3.02 -19.82
CA GLU A 162 -32.71 1.85 -20.50
C GLU A 162 -32.21 0.81 -19.50
N ARG A 163 -32.89 -0.33 -19.38
CA ARG A 163 -32.42 -1.49 -18.59
C ARG A 163 -31.67 -2.43 -19.53
N VAL A 164 -30.43 -2.76 -19.17
CA VAL A 164 -29.55 -3.65 -19.94
C VAL A 164 -29.06 -4.78 -19.03
N ASP A 165 -29.24 -6.02 -19.44
CA ASP A 165 -28.67 -7.19 -18.77
C ASP A 165 -27.37 -7.58 -19.47
N ILE A 166 -26.28 -7.63 -18.71
CA ILE A 166 -24.91 -7.86 -19.21
C ILE A 166 -24.31 -9.05 -18.48
N ASN A 167 -24.00 -10.11 -19.23
CA ASN A 167 -23.30 -11.27 -18.69
C ASN A 167 -21.79 -11.10 -18.85
N ILE A 168 -21.05 -11.24 -17.76
CA ILE A 168 -19.61 -11.04 -17.73
C ILE A 168 -18.95 -12.29 -17.14
N VAL A 169 -17.86 -12.74 -17.78
CA VAL A 169 -17.01 -13.79 -17.23
C VAL A 169 -15.88 -13.12 -16.45
N ARG A 170 -15.76 -13.44 -15.16
CA ARG A 170 -14.71 -12.88 -14.31
C ARG A 170 -13.32 -13.28 -14.81
N ALA A 171 -12.40 -12.32 -14.88
CA ALA A 171 -11.01 -12.56 -15.23
C ALA A 171 -10.06 -12.00 -14.16
N ILE A 172 -8.78 -12.26 -14.32
CA ILE A 172 -7.75 -11.65 -13.47
C ILE A 172 -7.68 -10.16 -13.79
N ILE A 173 -7.95 -9.33 -12.79
CA ILE A 173 -7.81 -7.88 -12.84
C ILE A 173 -6.51 -7.52 -12.13
N GLN A 174 -5.58 -6.90 -12.85
CA GLN A 174 -4.30 -6.46 -12.29
C GLN A 174 -4.41 -5.06 -11.71
N LEU A 175 -3.91 -4.89 -10.50
CA LEU A 175 -3.75 -3.59 -9.87
C LEU A 175 -2.48 -2.93 -10.42
N LYS A 176 -2.63 -1.83 -11.15
CA LYS A 176 -1.50 -1.05 -11.65
C LYS A 176 -0.92 -0.20 -10.52
N SER A 177 0.09 -0.74 -9.84
CA SER A 177 0.80 -0.02 -8.77
C SER A 177 1.88 0.93 -9.29
N VAL A 178 2.22 0.87 -10.56
CA VAL A 178 3.23 1.73 -11.20
C VAL A 178 2.58 2.55 -12.31
N LYS A 179 2.84 3.86 -12.28
CA LYS A 179 2.52 4.79 -13.37
C LYS A 179 3.80 5.50 -13.78
N SER A 180 4.02 5.65 -15.09
CA SER A 180 5.23 6.30 -15.61
C SER A 180 4.92 7.26 -16.75
N ARG A 181 5.76 8.30 -16.89
CA ARG A 181 5.72 9.29 -17.96
C ARG A 181 7.08 9.96 -18.12
N VAL A 182 7.28 10.71 -19.18
CA VAL A 182 8.46 11.55 -19.40
C VAL A 182 8.10 12.99 -19.08
N GLU A 183 8.95 13.66 -18.33
CA GLU A 183 8.87 15.10 -18.02
C GLU A 183 10.24 15.73 -18.32
N ASN A 184 10.33 16.57 -19.34
CA ASN A 184 11.58 17.26 -19.73
C ASN A 184 12.82 16.34 -19.80
N ASN A 185 12.71 15.21 -20.50
CA ASN A 185 13.74 14.16 -20.61
C ASN A 185 14.09 13.46 -19.29
N ILE A 186 13.24 13.53 -18.27
CA ILE A 186 13.35 12.79 -17.01
C ILE A 186 12.28 11.72 -17.00
N GLY A 187 12.68 10.48 -16.69
CA GLY A 187 11.76 9.36 -16.49
C GLY A 187 11.10 9.47 -15.11
N TYR A 188 9.82 9.82 -15.06
CA TYR A 188 9.06 9.85 -13.82
C TYR A 188 8.33 8.53 -13.62
N ILE A 189 8.56 7.87 -12.48
CA ILE A 189 7.96 6.59 -12.10
C ILE A 189 7.34 6.75 -10.71
N ARG A 190 6.00 6.65 -10.64
CA ARG A 190 5.27 6.65 -9.38
C ARG A 190 4.90 5.24 -8.98
N VAL A 191 5.19 4.87 -7.74
CA VAL A 191 4.83 3.59 -7.12
C VAL A 191 3.84 3.84 -5.99
N SER A 192 2.65 3.26 -6.04
CA SER A 192 1.60 3.43 -5.04
C SER A 192 1.56 2.34 -3.97
N SER A 193 2.10 1.15 -4.25
CA SER A 193 2.21 0.03 -3.29
C SER A 193 3.22 -1.01 -3.77
N PHE A 194 3.73 -1.84 -2.84
CA PHE A 194 4.69 -2.91 -3.14
C PHE A 194 4.00 -4.28 -3.14
N ASN A 195 3.24 -4.58 -4.21
CA ASN A 195 2.68 -5.92 -4.45
C ASN A 195 3.66 -6.81 -5.24
N GLN A 196 3.33 -8.09 -5.42
CA GLN A 196 4.19 -9.10 -6.09
C GLN A 196 4.61 -8.77 -7.52
N LYS A 197 4.08 -7.72 -8.14
CA LYS A 197 4.33 -7.38 -9.55
C LYS A 197 5.02 -6.04 -9.76
N VAL A 198 5.33 -5.32 -8.67
CA VAL A 198 5.82 -3.95 -8.78
C VAL A 198 7.21 -3.85 -9.40
N ASP A 199 8.10 -4.78 -9.09
CA ASP A 199 9.44 -4.85 -9.69
C ASP A 199 9.38 -4.98 -11.21
N LYS A 200 8.57 -5.93 -11.70
CA LYS A 200 8.33 -6.10 -13.14
C LYS A 200 7.71 -4.87 -13.78
N GLN A 201 6.70 -4.25 -13.13
CA GLN A 201 6.06 -3.05 -13.66
C GLN A 201 7.05 -1.87 -13.77
N ILE A 202 8.01 -1.75 -12.84
CA ILE A 202 9.06 -0.73 -12.91
C ILE A 202 10.03 -1.03 -14.06
N ILE A 203 10.48 -2.27 -14.22
CA ILE A 203 11.36 -2.70 -15.32
C ILE A 203 10.71 -2.44 -16.69
N ASP A 204 9.44 -2.82 -16.84
CA ASP A 204 8.66 -2.58 -18.06
C ASP A 204 8.51 -1.08 -18.32
N SER A 205 8.31 -0.26 -17.26
CA SER A 205 8.23 1.20 -17.34
C SER A 205 9.55 1.81 -17.82
N ILE A 206 10.68 1.46 -17.20
CA ILE A 206 12.02 1.92 -17.63
C ILE A 206 12.25 1.59 -19.08
N SER A 207 12.05 0.34 -19.48
CA SER A 207 12.23 -0.10 -20.88
C SER A 207 11.33 0.67 -21.85
N SER A 208 10.09 0.97 -21.47
CA SER A 208 9.15 1.73 -22.31
C SER A 208 9.54 3.20 -22.46
N LEU A 209 10.03 3.81 -21.38
CA LEU A 209 10.47 5.21 -21.36
C LEU A 209 11.73 5.40 -22.23
N GLU A 210 12.71 4.50 -22.12
CA GLU A 210 13.98 4.55 -22.87
C GLU A 210 13.83 4.28 -24.36
N LYS A 211 12.88 3.42 -24.76
CA LYS A 211 12.64 3.13 -26.19
C LYS A 211 12.28 4.35 -27.02
N LYS A 212 11.67 5.37 -26.41
CA LYS A 212 11.10 6.51 -27.12
C LYS A 212 11.83 7.82 -26.82
N ASN A 213 12.71 7.85 -25.83
CA ASN A 213 13.31 9.07 -25.31
C ASN A 213 14.77 8.84 -24.91
N THR A 214 15.60 9.87 -25.09
CA THR A 214 16.92 9.94 -24.46
C THR A 214 16.75 10.60 -23.09
N LEU A 215 16.81 9.81 -22.03
CA LEU A 215 16.62 10.28 -20.66
C LEU A 215 17.95 10.74 -20.05
N ILE A 216 17.87 11.79 -19.22
CA ILE A 216 19.03 12.34 -18.49
C ILE A 216 18.99 12.01 -16.99
N GLY A 217 17.93 11.37 -16.50
CA GLY A 217 17.75 10.97 -15.12
C GLY A 217 16.35 10.44 -14.83
N TYR A 218 16.12 10.04 -13.58
CA TYR A 218 14.86 9.46 -13.12
C TYR A 218 14.38 10.08 -11.82
N VAL A 219 13.06 10.12 -11.67
CA VAL A 219 12.36 10.39 -10.41
C VAL A 219 11.53 9.19 -10.02
N LEU A 220 11.81 8.60 -8.87
CA LEU A 220 11.01 7.54 -8.24
C LEU A 220 10.12 8.17 -7.16
N ASP A 221 8.83 8.27 -7.42
CA ASP A 221 7.87 8.87 -6.48
C ASP A 221 7.23 7.81 -5.60
N LEU A 222 7.59 7.82 -4.31
CA LEU A 222 7.08 6.96 -3.24
C LEU A 222 6.15 7.72 -2.27
N ARG A 223 5.75 8.95 -2.58
CA ARG A 223 4.84 9.72 -1.72
C ARG A 223 3.48 9.03 -1.60
N ASN A 224 2.94 9.01 -0.38
CA ASN A 224 1.69 8.33 -0.03
C ASN A 224 1.69 6.82 -0.37
N ASN A 225 2.86 6.18 -0.36
CA ASN A 225 2.99 4.74 -0.53
C ASN A 225 3.20 4.07 0.84
N PRO A 226 2.21 3.36 1.38
CA PRO A 226 2.27 2.77 2.72
C PRO A 226 3.21 1.56 2.81
N GLY A 227 3.84 1.18 1.69
CA GLY A 227 4.72 0.02 1.60
C GLY A 227 4.06 -1.20 0.96
N GLY A 228 4.36 -2.36 1.51
CA GLY A 228 3.90 -3.67 1.04
C GLY A 228 4.93 -4.76 1.33
N LEU A 229 5.20 -5.61 0.37
CA LEU A 229 6.07 -6.78 0.52
C LEU A 229 7.54 -6.39 0.66
N LEU A 230 8.21 -7.00 1.64
CA LEU A 230 9.66 -6.87 1.85
C LEU A 230 10.46 -7.31 0.59
N ASP A 231 10.12 -8.47 0.03
CA ASP A 231 10.82 -8.99 -1.14
C ASP A 231 10.73 -8.02 -2.33
N GLN A 232 9.60 -7.32 -2.46
CA GLN A 232 9.42 -6.33 -3.50
C GLN A 232 10.19 -5.02 -3.22
N ALA A 233 10.33 -4.62 -1.95
CA ALA A 233 11.23 -3.52 -1.61
C ALA A 233 12.68 -3.86 -1.98
N VAL A 234 13.11 -5.08 -1.68
CA VAL A 234 14.44 -5.60 -2.07
C VAL A 234 14.59 -5.59 -3.59
N ASN A 235 13.66 -6.20 -4.33
CA ASN A 235 13.72 -6.29 -5.78
C ASN A 235 13.74 -4.92 -6.46
N VAL A 236 12.92 -3.97 -5.97
CA VAL A 236 12.87 -2.59 -6.51
C VAL A 236 14.16 -1.83 -6.23
N THR A 237 14.71 -1.98 -5.03
CA THR A 237 16.01 -1.35 -4.70
C THR A 237 17.13 -1.92 -5.57
N ASP A 238 17.12 -3.23 -5.79
CA ASP A 238 18.09 -3.96 -6.61
C ASP A 238 18.09 -3.54 -8.10
N ILE A 239 16.99 -2.95 -8.60
CA ILE A 239 16.91 -2.34 -9.93
C ILE A 239 17.92 -1.18 -10.09
N PHE A 240 18.19 -0.47 -9.01
CA PHE A 240 18.99 0.76 -9.01
C PHE A 240 20.36 0.61 -8.35
N LEU A 241 20.72 -0.58 -7.86
CA LEU A 241 22.01 -0.85 -7.21
C LEU A 241 22.79 -1.92 -7.94
N GLU A 242 24.10 -1.77 -8.03
CA GLU A 242 24.99 -2.80 -8.56
C GLU A 242 25.37 -3.84 -7.50
N ARG A 243 25.53 -3.42 -6.25
CA ARG A 243 26.00 -4.24 -5.12
C ARG A 243 25.72 -3.61 -3.77
N GLY A 244 25.88 -4.40 -2.73
CA GLY A 244 25.80 -3.97 -1.33
C GLY A 244 24.54 -4.44 -0.63
N GLU A 245 24.49 -4.27 0.68
CA GLU A 245 23.32 -4.61 1.49
C GLU A 245 22.18 -3.64 1.17
N ILE A 246 20.95 -4.16 1.03
CA ILE A 246 19.72 -3.38 0.85
C ILE A 246 19.06 -3.16 2.21
N VAL A 247 18.86 -4.24 2.94
CA VAL A 247 18.20 -4.22 4.24
C VAL A 247 18.59 -5.44 5.05
N SER A 248 18.66 -5.28 6.36
CA SER A 248 18.74 -6.42 7.29
C SER A 248 17.61 -6.41 8.29
N THR A 249 17.31 -7.59 8.84
CA THR A 249 16.27 -7.76 9.87
C THR A 249 16.90 -8.27 11.16
N LYS A 250 16.31 -7.91 12.31
CA LYS A 250 16.66 -8.47 13.62
C LYS A 250 15.38 -8.85 14.35
N GLY A 251 15.32 -10.09 14.81
CA GLY A 251 14.21 -10.63 15.60
C GLY A 251 14.42 -10.43 17.10
N ARG A 252 13.69 -11.25 17.88
CA ARG A 252 13.74 -11.25 19.35
C ARG A 252 15.20 -11.42 19.86
N ASN A 253 15.54 -10.68 20.92
CA ASN A 253 16.86 -10.70 21.56
C ASN A 253 18.02 -10.30 20.63
N GLY A 254 17.76 -9.47 19.62
CA GLY A 254 18.80 -9.00 18.71
C GLY A 254 19.40 -10.09 17.82
N LYS A 255 18.83 -11.32 17.82
CA LYS A 255 19.26 -12.38 16.91
C LYS A 255 19.16 -11.85 15.48
N ARG A 256 20.27 -11.92 14.74
CA ARG A 256 20.30 -11.55 13.32
C ARG A 256 19.27 -12.40 12.58
N GLY A 257 18.38 -11.70 11.89
CA GLY A 257 17.51 -12.29 10.89
C GLY A 257 18.20 -12.39 9.53
N SER A 258 17.44 -12.14 8.48
CA SER A 258 17.96 -12.16 7.10
C SER A 258 18.69 -10.88 6.74
N ARG A 259 19.65 -11.01 5.80
CA ARG A 259 20.27 -9.89 5.09
C ARG A 259 19.97 -10.03 3.61
N TYR A 260 19.60 -8.93 3.00
CA TYR A 260 19.27 -8.86 1.58
C TYR A 260 20.27 -7.93 0.90
N ASN A 261 20.90 -8.42 -0.16
CA ASN A 261 21.93 -7.71 -0.91
C ASN A 261 21.50 -7.52 -2.36
N ALA A 262 21.99 -6.47 -2.98
CA ALA A 262 21.83 -6.24 -4.41
C ALA A 262 22.65 -7.28 -5.20
N VAL A 263 22.05 -7.81 -6.27
CA VAL A 263 22.62 -8.88 -7.11
C VAL A 263 22.49 -8.58 -8.60
N LYS A 264 21.65 -7.62 -8.99
CA LYS A 264 21.44 -7.19 -10.36
C LYS A 264 22.35 -6.02 -10.72
N LYS A 265 22.39 -5.68 -12.00
CA LYS A 265 23.02 -4.44 -12.45
C LYS A 265 22.02 -3.30 -12.31
N ASP A 266 22.54 -2.09 -12.03
CA ASP A 266 21.77 -0.86 -12.12
C ASP A 266 21.18 -0.69 -13.53
N LEU A 267 19.85 -0.85 -13.67
CA LEU A 267 19.16 -0.83 -14.95
C LEU A 267 19.12 0.54 -15.61
N ILE A 268 19.33 1.62 -14.86
CA ILE A 268 19.40 2.98 -15.40
C ILE A 268 20.84 3.45 -15.63
N ASN A 269 21.81 2.51 -15.59
CA ASN A 269 23.20 2.72 -15.97
C ASN A 269 23.87 3.93 -15.30
N GLY A 270 23.61 4.14 -14.02
CA GLY A 270 24.20 5.25 -13.24
C GLY A 270 23.56 6.61 -13.49
N LEU A 271 22.53 6.73 -14.30
CA LEU A 271 21.82 7.99 -14.50
C LEU A 271 21.34 8.57 -13.15
N PRO A 272 21.33 9.90 -12.99
CA PRO A 272 20.85 10.55 -11.77
C PRO A 272 19.45 10.03 -11.35
N LEU A 273 19.29 9.78 -10.05
CA LEU A 273 18.03 9.32 -9.46
C LEU A 273 17.66 10.21 -8.28
N VAL A 274 16.42 10.67 -8.29
CA VAL A 274 15.78 11.35 -7.15
C VAL A 274 14.63 10.48 -6.65
N VAL A 275 14.54 10.28 -5.33
CA VAL A 275 13.41 9.57 -4.69
C VAL A 275 12.59 10.59 -3.91
N LEU A 276 11.29 10.66 -4.23
CA LEU A 276 10.35 11.52 -3.51
C LEU A 276 9.66 10.76 -2.40
N ILE A 277 9.69 11.30 -1.18
CA ILE A 277 9.03 10.75 0.00
C ILE A 277 8.19 11.81 0.72
N ASN A 278 7.24 11.36 1.52
CA ASN A 278 6.48 12.18 2.46
C ASN A 278 6.02 11.36 3.67
N GLN A 279 5.24 11.96 4.57
CA GLN A 279 4.69 11.31 5.76
C GLN A 279 3.86 10.05 5.47
N GLY A 280 3.31 9.90 4.25
CA GLY A 280 2.61 8.70 3.81
C GLY A 280 3.53 7.62 3.21
N SER A 281 4.85 7.85 3.14
CA SER A 281 5.84 6.85 2.71
C SER A 281 6.23 5.99 3.91
N ALA A 282 5.90 4.69 3.88
CA ALA A 282 6.11 3.81 5.02
C ALA A 282 6.69 2.45 4.63
N SER A 283 7.33 1.75 5.58
CA SER A 283 7.74 0.34 5.49
C SER A 283 8.62 0.06 4.25
N ALA A 284 8.13 -0.70 3.25
CA ALA A 284 8.85 -1.01 2.00
C ALA A 284 9.37 0.26 1.28
N SER A 285 8.60 1.36 1.28
CA SER A 285 9.05 2.65 0.73
C SER A 285 10.26 3.19 1.47
N GLU A 286 10.29 3.02 2.79
CA GLU A 286 11.41 3.47 3.64
C GLU A 286 12.64 2.60 3.47
N ILE A 287 12.47 1.29 3.20
CA ILE A 287 13.57 0.39 2.84
C ILE A 287 14.23 0.88 1.55
N VAL A 288 13.44 1.14 0.50
CA VAL A 288 13.95 1.63 -0.79
C VAL A 288 14.67 2.97 -0.62
N ALA A 289 14.02 3.95 0.01
CA ALA A 289 14.58 5.27 0.21
C ALA A 289 15.86 5.23 1.07
N GLY A 290 15.82 4.52 2.20
CA GLY A 290 16.95 4.41 3.12
C GLY A 290 18.15 3.68 2.52
N ALA A 291 17.92 2.61 1.75
CA ALA A 291 18.99 1.90 1.08
C ALA A 291 19.66 2.75 0.00
N LEU A 292 18.87 3.40 -0.86
CA LEU A 292 19.39 4.25 -1.93
C LEU A 292 20.10 5.50 -1.37
N GLN A 293 19.64 6.05 -0.22
CA GLN A 293 20.30 7.12 0.51
C GLN A 293 21.65 6.67 1.07
N ASP A 294 21.69 5.57 1.83
CA ASP A 294 22.90 5.07 2.47
C ASP A 294 23.99 4.71 1.46
N HIS A 295 23.60 4.21 0.28
CA HIS A 295 24.51 3.96 -0.84
C HIS A 295 24.86 5.21 -1.65
N LYS A 296 24.28 6.39 -1.32
CA LYS A 296 24.45 7.63 -2.10
C LYS A 296 24.07 7.45 -3.59
N ARG A 297 23.16 6.49 -3.87
CA ARG A 297 22.71 6.22 -5.23
C ARG A 297 21.64 7.19 -5.69
N ALA A 298 20.83 7.70 -4.76
CA ALA A 298 19.79 8.67 -5.03
C ALA A 298 19.81 9.81 -4.03
N ILE A 299 19.29 10.96 -4.46
CA ILE A 299 18.96 12.08 -3.56
C ILE A 299 17.51 11.85 -3.10
N ILE A 300 17.30 11.84 -1.79
CA ILE A 300 15.97 11.72 -1.18
C ILE A 300 15.42 13.12 -0.96
N MET A 301 14.23 13.39 -1.53
CA MET A 301 13.61 14.71 -1.50
C MET A 301 12.17 14.65 -1.00
N GLY A 302 11.73 15.68 -0.30
CA GLY A 302 10.37 15.82 0.22
C GLY A 302 10.32 16.05 1.71
N THR A 303 9.41 15.41 2.43
CA THR A 303 9.32 15.49 3.89
C THR A 303 9.64 14.14 4.52
N LYS A 304 9.93 14.15 5.82
CA LYS A 304 10.25 12.96 6.60
C LYS A 304 9.19 11.86 6.43
N SER A 305 9.63 10.60 6.29
CA SER A 305 8.75 9.45 6.14
C SER A 305 8.08 9.04 7.46
N PHE A 306 7.21 8.03 7.41
CA PHE A 306 6.34 7.63 8.51
C PHE A 306 7.08 7.02 9.72
N GLY A 307 8.08 6.20 9.49
CA GLY A 307 8.84 5.53 10.56
C GLY A 307 8.33 4.14 10.94
N LYS A 308 7.84 3.35 9.97
CA LYS A 308 7.46 1.95 10.19
C LYS A 308 8.62 1.01 9.87
N GLY A 309 9.38 0.65 10.90
CA GLY A 309 10.53 -0.26 10.81
C GLY A 309 10.25 -1.70 11.27
N SER A 310 8.98 -2.11 11.39
CA SER A 310 8.58 -3.44 11.87
C SER A 310 8.23 -4.39 10.74
N VAL A 311 8.60 -5.67 10.91
CA VAL A 311 8.30 -6.79 9.99
C VAL A 311 7.11 -7.55 10.53
N GLN A 312 6.04 -7.68 9.76
CA GLN A 312 4.93 -8.55 10.06
C GLN A 312 5.05 -9.88 9.30
N THR A 313 4.85 -10.97 10.04
CA THR A 313 4.75 -12.33 9.48
C THR A 313 3.30 -12.78 9.56
N ILE A 314 2.80 -13.37 8.48
CA ILE A 314 1.48 -13.98 8.43
C ILE A 314 1.63 -15.44 8.82
N ILE A 315 1.04 -15.81 9.94
CA ILE A 315 1.10 -17.18 10.51
C ILE A 315 -0.29 -17.79 10.33
N PRO A 316 -0.47 -18.79 9.45
CA PRO A 316 -1.73 -19.49 9.31
C PRO A 316 -2.15 -20.13 10.64
N SER A 317 -3.41 -19.97 11.04
CA SER A 317 -3.96 -20.46 12.32
C SER A 317 -5.26 -21.25 12.11
N GLY A 318 -5.48 -21.81 10.93
CA GLY A 318 -6.64 -22.55 10.47
C GLY A 318 -6.73 -22.52 8.95
N GLU A 319 -7.84 -23.00 8.40
CA GLU A 319 -8.01 -23.04 6.94
C GLU A 319 -8.14 -21.63 6.32
N ASP A 320 -8.91 -20.75 6.97
CA ASP A 320 -9.27 -19.44 6.44
C ASP A 320 -8.95 -18.29 7.39
N VAL A 321 -8.09 -18.49 8.37
CA VAL A 321 -7.71 -17.48 9.36
C VAL A 321 -6.20 -17.45 9.57
N ALA A 322 -5.67 -16.30 9.98
CA ALA A 322 -4.23 -16.15 10.26
C ALA A 322 -3.96 -15.11 11.34
N ILE A 323 -2.79 -15.20 11.93
CA ILE A 323 -2.24 -14.18 12.82
C ILE A 323 -1.21 -13.37 12.04
N LYS A 324 -1.42 -12.07 11.95
CA LYS A 324 -0.41 -11.12 11.50
C LYS A 324 0.36 -10.65 12.72
N LEU A 325 1.64 -11.03 12.84
CA LEU A 325 2.44 -10.79 14.03
C LEU A 325 3.73 -10.05 13.70
N THR A 326 4.09 -9.06 14.50
CA THR A 326 5.39 -8.39 14.41
C THR A 326 6.49 -9.33 14.96
N THR A 327 7.40 -9.75 14.07
CA THR A 327 8.43 -10.75 14.40
C THR A 327 9.85 -10.19 14.34
N ALA A 328 10.08 -9.06 13.68
CA ALA A 328 11.41 -8.46 13.54
C ALA A 328 11.32 -6.95 13.27
N LYS A 329 12.49 -6.29 13.25
CA LYS A 329 12.66 -4.89 12.83
C LYS A 329 13.62 -4.79 11.67
N TYR A 330 13.42 -3.76 10.81
CA TYR A 330 14.29 -3.43 9.69
C TYR A 330 15.44 -2.51 10.10
N TYR A 331 16.56 -2.68 9.41
CA TYR A 331 17.73 -1.83 9.52
C TYR A 331 18.26 -1.52 8.12
N THR A 332 18.58 -0.25 7.86
CA THR A 332 19.20 0.19 6.61
C THR A 332 20.63 -0.34 6.49
N PRO A 333 21.30 -0.24 5.33
CA PRO A 333 22.68 -0.68 5.15
C PRO A 333 23.67 -0.07 6.17
N SER A 334 23.46 1.18 6.57
CA SER A 334 24.26 1.85 7.60
C SER A 334 23.99 1.34 9.02
N GLY A 335 22.99 0.45 9.20
CA GLY A 335 22.60 -0.07 10.51
C GLY A 335 21.59 0.81 11.27
N ARG A 336 21.06 1.89 10.66
CA ARG A 336 20.02 2.72 11.26
C ARG A 336 18.71 1.92 11.39
N SER A 337 18.02 2.08 12.51
CA SER A 337 16.65 1.61 12.66
C SER A 337 15.67 2.60 12.02
N ILE A 338 14.73 2.09 11.24
CA ILE A 338 13.65 2.91 10.66
C ILE A 338 12.54 3.15 11.69
N GLN A 339 12.39 2.24 12.67
CA GLN A 339 11.27 2.25 13.63
C GLN A 339 11.22 3.55 14.42
N GLN A 340 10.09 4.27 14.34
CA GLN A 340 9.80 5.57 14.97
C GLN A 340 10.64 6.74 14.48
N THR A 341 11.68 6.50 13.69
CA THR A 341 12.59 7.53 13.20
C THR A 341 12.32 7.91 11.76
N GLY A 342 11.88 6.97 10.92
CA GLY A 342 11.69 7.20 9.49
C GLY A 342 13.00 7.48 8.75
N ILE A 343 12.84 7.98 7.53
CA ILE A 343 13.91 8.45 6.66
C ILE A 343 13.78 9.97 6.54
N ASP A 344 14.83 10.69 6.94
CA ASP A 344 14.93 12.12 6.72
C ASP A 344 15.37 12.37 5.27
N PRO A 345 14.73 13.31 4.54
CA PRO A 345 15.17 13.64 3.18
C PRO A 345 16.50 14.39 3.19
N ASP A 346 17.30 14.22 2.13
CA ASP A 346 18.51 15.01 1.91
C ASP A 346 18.16 16.47 1.55
N ILE A 347 17.02 16.66 0.87
CA ILE A 347 16.48 17.97 0.52
C ILE A 347 15.03 18.05 1.03
N LEU A 348 14.83 18.91 2.03
CA LEU A 348 13.49 19.17 2.57
C LEU A 348 12.70 20.01 1.59
N VAL A 349 11.54 19.48 1.17
CA VAL A 349 10.56 20.18 0.34
C VAL A 349 9.17 19.96 0.95
N GLU A 350 8.63 20.98 1.56
CA GLU A 350 7.27 20.92 2.13
C GLU A 350 6.22 21.00 1.05
N GLN A 351 5.06 20.40 1.31
CA GLN A 351 3.89 20.57 0.44
C GLN A 351 3.33 21.98 0.66
N ALA A 352 3.33 22.79 -0.40
CA ALA A 352 2.76 24.12 -0.39
C ALA A 352 1.64 24.22 -1.43
N GLU A 353 0.53 24.82 -1.06
CA GLU A 353 -0.46 25.32 -2.01
C GLU A 353 0.01 26.66 -2.55
N LEU A 354 0.25 26.74 -3.85
CA LEU A 354 0.48 28.00 -4.54
C LEU A 354 -0.85 28.77 -4.62
N LYS A 355 -1.10 29.63 -3.65
CA LYS A 355 -2.16 30.64 -3.80
C LYS A 355 -1.63 31.77 -4.67
N LYS A 356 -2.24 31.96 -5.84
CA LYS A 356 -2.01 33.14 -6.66
C LYS A 356 -2.41 34.35 -5.82
N LEU A 357 -1.44 35.06 -5.29
CA LEU A 357 -1.71 36.33 -4.64
C LEU A 357 -2.10 37.29 -5.74
N ASP A 358 -3.35 37.75 -5.72
CA ASP A 358 -3.84 38.80 -6.57
C ASP A 358 -3.26 40.14 -6.07
N ASN A 359 -1.95 40.26 -6.23
CA ASN A 359 -1.25 41.50 -5.98
C ASN A 359 -1.64 42.47 -7.14
N GLN A 360 -2.73 43.16 -6.94
CA GLN A 360 -2.99 44.39 -7.69
C GLN A 360 -1.86 45.37 -7.37
N ARG A 361 -0.71 45.19 -8.03
CA ARG A 361 0.32 46.23 -8.05
C ARG A 361 -0.28 47.41 -8.77
N ARG A 362 -0.41 48.52 -8.05
CA ARG A 362 -0.80 49.80 -8.68
C ARG A 362 0.14 50.04 -9.87
N LYS A 363 -0.46 50.20 -11.04
CA LYS A 363 0.24 50.58 -12.25
C LYS A 363 0.26 52.09 -12.33
N GLU A 364 1.13 52.67 -13.18
CA GLU A 364 1.17 54.10 -13.45
C GLU A 364 -0.22 54.62 -13.89
N SER A 365 -0.93 53.82 -14.69
CA SER A 365 -2.32 54.11 -15.12
C SER A 365 -3.33 54.24 -13.98
N ASP A 366 -3.03 53.72 -12.80
CA ASP A 366 -3.92 53.76 -11.62
C ASP A 366 -3.65 54.99 -10.74
N LEU A 367 -2.64 55.79 -11.08
CA LEU A 367 -2.27 56.98 -10.36
C LEU A 367 -3.10 58.17 -10.84
N ARG A 368 -3.49 59.02 -9.88
CA ARG A 368 -4.23 60.21 -10.18
C ARG A 368 -3.35 61.18 -10.97
N GLY A 369 -3.69 61.46 -12.25
CA GLY A 369 -2.91 62.32 -13.12
C GLY A 369 -1.83 61.60 -13.90
N ALA A 370 -1.94 60.26 -14.05
CA ALA A 370 -1.10 59.49 -14.94
C ALA A 370 -1.14 60.07 -16.37
N ILE A 371 0.01 60.10 -17.04
CA ILE A 371 0.13 60.62 -18.41
C ILE A 371 -0.32 59.51 -19.39
N ASP A 372 -1.26 59.85 -20.27
CA ASP A 372 -1.75 58.91 -21.29
C ASP A 372 -0.65 58.57 -22.30
N ASN A 373 -0.54 57.29 -22.66
CA ASN A 373 0.36 56.86 -23.73
C ASN A 373 -0.33 57.11 -25.11
N GLU A 374 0.19 58.02 -25.88
CA GLU A 374 -0.33 58.41 -27.21
C GLU A 374 -0.35 57.24 -28.22
N GLN A 375 0.30 56.12 -27.95
CA GLN A 375 0.39 54.95 -28.83
C GLN A 375 -0.62 53.85 -28.49
N ILE A 376 -1.42 53.99 -27.40
CA ILE A 376 -2.48 53.02 -27.06
C ILE A 376 -3.78 53.49 -27.68
N GLU A 377 -4.18 52.91 -28.81
CA GLU A 377 -5.52 53.07 -29.33
C GLU A 377 -6.54 52.69 -28.26
N LYS A 378 -7.46 53.58 -27.93
CA LYS A 378 -8.56 53.32 -27.02
C LYS A 378 -9.48 52.29 -27.68
N ASN A 379 -9.27 51.01 -27.42
CA ASN A 379 -10.29 49.99 -27.63
C ASN A 379 -11.38 50.23 -26.58
N GLU A 380 -12.42 50.95 -26.97
CA GLU A 380 -13.67 51.02 -26.20
C GLU A 380 -14.23 49.58 -26.08
N PRO A 381 -14.60 49.11 -24.90
CA PRO A 381 -15.27 47.82 -24.76
C PRO A 381 -16.66 47.97 -25.39
N ASN A 382 -16.93 47.22 -26.47
CA ASN A 382 -18.27 47.05 -27.00
C ASN A 382 -19.15 46.35 -25.94
N ASP A 383 -20.02 47.11 -25.36
CA ASP A 383 -21.00 46.72 -24.33
C ASP A 383 -22.23 45.98 -24.94
N GLU A 384 -22.01 45.07 -25.89
CA GLU A 384 -23.11 44.28 -26.49
C GLU A 384 -23.26 42.84 -25.99
N ASN A 385 -22.46 42.38 -24.99
CA ASN A 385 -22.57 41.01 -24.48
C ASN A 385 -22.84 40.88 -22.98
N ALA A 386 -23.35 41.92 -22.31
CA ALA A 386 -23.66 41.89 -20.89
C ALA A 386 -25.07 41.35 -20.52
N GLU A 387 -25.91 40.98 -21.48
CA GLU A 387 -27.31 40.57 -21.21
C GLU A 387 -27.66 39.10 -21.52
N LYS A 388 -26.69 38.21 -21.70
CA LYS A 388 -27.01 36.80 -22.04
C LYS A 388 -26.59 35.72 -21.05
N ASN A 389 -26.12 36.04 -19.85
CA ASN A 389 -25.75 35.02 -18.85
C ASN A 389 -26.46 35.18 -17.49
N ILE A 390 -27.76 35.54 -17.49
CA ILE A 390 -28.64 35.39 -16.34
C ILE A 390 -29.87 34.62 -16.82
N ASN A 391 -29.73 33.31 -17.09
CA ASN A 391 -30.80 32.31 -17.19
C ASN A 391 -30.27 31.11 -18.02
N GLU A 392 -29.52 30.22 -17.31
CA GLU A 392 -29.52 28.77 -17.58
C GLU A 392 -28.98 28.07 -16.33
#